data_161e4523c32a42ed9db4ab03d93049ec
#
_entry.id   161e4523c32a42ed9db4ab03d93049ec
#
_cell.length_a   1.000
_cell.length_b   1.000
_cell.length_c   1.000
_cell.angle_alpha   90.00
_cell.angle_beta   90.00
_cell.angle_gamma   90.00
#
_symmetry.space_group_name_H-M   'P 1'
#
loop_
_entity.id
_entity.type
_entity.pdbx_description
1 polymer ?
#
loop_
_entity_poly.entity_id
_entity_poly.type
_entity_poly.pdbx_seq_one_letter_code
_entity_poly.pdbx_strand_id
1 'polypeptide(L)'
;MVILCADDYALSLGVARAIGELSAARRLSATSVLVTSAHWPGLAPRLSIHRGHLALGLHFNLTLGAPLGPMPRLAPTGSLPSLGKLVGTSLLGLVDRTELEAELERQLDHFERGLGFPPDQVDGHHHVHVLPGIREVVLDTLARRYPTLSPLVRDPSDSWEAIATRSSAKAKAALVAGLALGFRAAAKRRGLPSNEGFSGFSNFDLKVPYATEFAQALSKLGPRPIIMCHPGHPDAEPAHGDGVSQRRRMEYEALMADRALPQLIWRPARSPDGPPVDWASVRF
;
A
#
# COMPACT_ATOMS: atom_id res chain seq x y z
N MET A 1 -10.98 15.67 4.25
CA MET A 1 -10.95 14.61 3.21
C MET A 1 -10.00 13.51 3.64
N VAL A 2 -10.08 12.31 3.04
CA VAL A 2 -9.19 11.18 3.33
C VAL A 2 -8.51 10.68 2.06
N ILE A 3 -7.35 10.04 2.17
CA ILE A 3 -6.75 9.26 1.08
C ILE A 3 -7.29 7.83 1.21
N LEU A 4 -8.15 7.39 0.29
CA LEU A 4 -8.57 6.00 0.19
C LEU A 4 -7.64 5.27 -0.78
N CYS A 5 -6.83 4.36 -0.25
CA CYS A 5 -5.85 3.60 -1.02
C CYS A 5 -6.26 2.15 -1.17
N ALA A 6 -6.41 1.69 -2.41
CA ALA A 6 -6.59 0.28 -2.71
C ALA A 6 -5.23 -0.38 -2.86
N ASP A 7 -4.95 -1.36 -2.01
CA ASP A 7 -3.71 -2.12 -2.03
C ASP A 7 -3.79 -3.30 -3.02
N ASP A 8 -2.65 -3.92 -3.30
CA ASP A 8 -2.50 -5.15 -4.06
C ASP A 8 -2.85 -5.07 -5.57
N TYR A 9 -2.81 -3.91 -6.23
CA TYR A 9 -2.96 -3.90 -7.68
C TYR A 9 -1.95 -4.85 -8.35
N ALA A 10 -2.40 -5.62 -9.30
CA ALA A 10 -1.68 -6.70 -9.98
C ALA A 10 -1.51 -8.00 -9.16
N LEU A 11 -2.05 -8.12 -7.95
CA LEU A 11 -2.12 -9.40 -7.26
C LEU A 11 -2.80 -10.47 -8.13
N SER A 12 -3.91 -10.08 -8.78
CA SER A 12 -4.66 -10.90 -9.74
C SER A 12 -5.37 -10.02 -10.76
N LEU A 13 -5.93 -10.64 -11.81
CA LEU A 13 -6.72 -9.92 -12.80
C LEU A 13 -8.02 -9.37 -12.22
N GLY A 14 -8.66 -10.09 -11.29
CA GLY A 14 -9.88 -9.66 -10.62
C GLY A 14 -9.65 -8.46 -9.71
N VAL A 15 -8.54 -8.44 -8.96
CA VAL A 15 -8.16 -7.28 -8.15
C VAL A 15 -7.86 -6.07 -9.03
N ALA A 16 -7.08 -6.24 -10.09
CA ALA A 16 -6.75 -5.15 -11.01
C ALA A 16 -8.00 -4.56 -11.69
N ARG A 17 -8.95 -5.42 -12.11
CA ARG A 17 -10.22 -5.00 -12.71
C ARG A 17 -11.06 -4.18 -11.73
N ALA A 18 -11.25 -4.66 -10.50
CA ALA A 18 -12.03 -3.97 -9.49
C ALA A 18 -11.45 -2.58 -9.15
N ILE A 19 -10.13 -2.49 -8.99
CA ILE A 19 -9.43 -1.22 -8.75
C ILE A 19 -9.59 -0.27 -9.95
N GLY A 20 -9.46 -0.77 -11.18
CA GLY A 20 -9.68 0.02 -12.40
C GLY A 20 -11.10 0.58 -12.49
N GLU A 21 -12.13 -0.23 -12.22
CA GLU A 21 -13.54 0.18 -12.21
C GLU A 21 -13.82 1.23 -11.13
N LEU A 22 -13.33 1.04 -9.89
CA LEU A 22 -13.45 2.00 -8.80
C LEU A 22 -12.75 3.32 -9.14
N SER A 23 -11.58 3.26 -9.75
CA SER A 23 -10.84 4.43 -10.19
C SER A 23 -11.58 5.20 -11.29
N ALA A 24 -12.09 4.51 -12.32
CA ALA A 24 -12.90 5.11 -13.37
C ALA A 24 -14.15 5.81 -12.81
N ALA A 25 -14.77 5.22 -11.77
CA ALA A 25 -15.90 5.78 -11.04
C ALA A 25 -15.50 6.88 -10.03
N ARG A 26 -14.21 7.28 -9.97
CA ARG A 26 -13.70 8.30 -9.04
C ARG A 26 -13.89 7.95 -7.56
N ARG A 27 -13.75 6.68 -7.20
CA ARG A 27 -14.00 6.16 -5.86
C ARG A 27 -12.73 5.77 -5.11
N LEU A 28 -11.55 6.09 -5.65
CA LEU A 28 -10.25 5.88 -5.02
C LEU A 28 -9.41 7.16 -5.10
N SER A 29 -8.56 7.34 -4.11
CA SER A 29 -7.51 8.37 -4.07
C SER A 29 -6.19 7.86 -4.63
N ALA A 30 -5.87 6.61 -4.31
CA ALA A 30 -4.59 5.99 -4.59
C ALA A 30 -4.74 4.48 -4.76
N THR A 31 -3.73 3.88 -5.37
CA THR A 31 -3.50 2.43 -5.34
C THR A 31 -2.02 2.13 -5.26
N SER A 32 -1.67 1.00 -4.64
CA SER A 32 -0.29 0.51 -4.61
C SER A 32 -0.16 -0.83 -5.33
N VAL A 33 0.97 -1.03 -6.01
CA VAL A 33 1.18 -2.01 -7.06
C VAL A 33 2.19 -3.07 -6.66
N LEU A 34 1.83 -4.34 -6.82
CA LEU A 34 2.72 -5.49 -6.70
C LEU A 34 3.47 -5.73 -8.03
N VAL A 35 4.58 -5.04 -8.23
CA VAL A 35 5.39 -5.15 -9.45
C VAL A 35 6.10 -6.49 -9.61
N THR A 36 6.17 -7.30 -8.55
CA THR A 36 6.71 -8.67 -8.55
C THR A 36 5.73 -9.68 -9.14
N SER A 37 4.48 -9.29 -9.37
CA SER A 37 3.46 -10.14 -9.97
C SER A 37 3.73 -10.38 -11.46
N ALA A 38 3.52 -11.61 -11.91
CA ALA A 38 3.57 -11.95 -13.35
C ALA A 38 2.54 -11.18 -14.18
N HIS A 39 1.46 -10.68 -13.57
CA HIS A 39 0.44 -9.90 -14.26
C HIS A 39 0.87 -8.45 -14.52
N TRP A 40 1.88 -7.94 -13.78
CA TRP A 40 2.26 -6.53 -13.81
C TRP A 40 2.55 -5.98 -15.20
N PRO A 41 3.37 -6.63 -16.07
CA PRO A 41 3.69 -6.07 -17.38
C PRO A 41 2.46 -5.81 -18.26
N GLY A 42 1.46 -6.70 -18.20
CA GLY A 42 0.20 -6.55 -18.94
C GLY A 42 -0.80 -5.58 -18.33
N LEU A 43 -0.66 -5.27 -17.03
CA LEU A 43 -1.58 -4.41 -16.28
C LEU A 43 -1.08 -2.97 -16.16
N ALA A 44 0.22 -2.71 -16.29
CA ALA A 44 0.80 -1.38 -16.20
C ALA A 44 0.17 -0.36 -17.17
N PRO A 45 0.00 -0.65 -18.48
CA PRO A 45 -0.67 0.28 -19.40
C PRO A 45 -2.14 0.56 -19.04
N ARG A 46 -2.82 -0.43 -18.45
CA ARG A 46 -4.22 -0.25 -18.01
C ARG A 46 -4.33 0.64 -16.79
N LEU A 47 -3.31 0.66 -15.93
CA LEU A 47 -3.28 1.50 -14.76
C LEU A 47 -2.89 2.94 -15.09
N SER A 48 -1.96 3.15 -16.02
CA SER A 48 -1.43 4.47 -16.38
C SER A 48 -2.50 5.46 -16.82
N ILE A 49 -3.58 5.00 -17.45
CA ILE A 49 -4.71 5.86 -17.90
C ILE A 49 -5.44 6.56 -16.73
N HIS A 50 -5.30 6.04 -15.51
CA HIS A 50 -5.96 6.61 -14.32
C HIS A 50 -5.11 7.69 -13.63
N ARG A 51 -3.86 7.91 -14.03
CA ARG A 51 -2.88 8.78 -13.35
C ARG A 51 -3.38 10.22 -13.13
N GLY A 52 -4.21 10.74 -13.99
CA GLY A 52 -4.75 12.11 -13.85
C GLY A 52 -5.58 12.33 -12.58
N HIS A 53 -6.10 11.27 -11.98
CA HIS A 53 -7.03 11.33 -10.84
C HIS A 53 -6.81 10.25 -9.78
N LEU A 54 -5.78 9.43 -9.94
CA LEU A 54 -5.38 8.38 -9.00
C LEU A 54 -3.88 8.53 -8.71
N ALA A 55 -3.49 8.56 -7.44
CA ALA A 55 -2.09 8.46 -7.06
C ALA A 55 -1.64 7.00 -7.21
N LEU A 56 -0.50 6.78 -7.88
CA LEU A 56 0.02 5.46 -8.19
C LEU A 56 1.28 5.19 -7.36
N GLY A 57 1.27 4.14 -6.56
CA GLY A 57 2.34 3.82 -5.63
C GLY A 57 2.94 2.43 -5.81
N LEU A 58 4.15 2.24 -5.29
CA LEU A 58 4.77 0.93 -5.17
C LEU A 58 4.29 0.22 -3.89
N HIS A 59 3.77 -0.98 -4.02
CA HIS A 59 3.51 -1.91 -2.91
C HIS A 59 4.71 -2.83 -2.72
N PHE A 60 5.71 -2.37 -1.94
CA PHE A 60 6.96 -3.09 -1.76
C PHE A 60 6.72 -4.48 -1.20
N ASN A 61 7.14 -5.51 -1.93
CA ASN A 61 6.85 -6.89 -1.60
C ASN A 61 8.11 -7.67 -1.21
N LEU A 62 8.04 -8.31 -0.03
CA LEU A 62 9.08 -9.20 0.50
C LEU A 62 8.50 -10.52 1.05
N THR A 63 7.22 -10.81 0.79
CA THR A 63 6.53 -11.94 1.43
C THR A 63 5.65 -12.78 0.50
N LEU A 64 5.54 -12.39 -0.78
CA LEU A 64 4.67 -13.07 -1.72
C LEU A 64 5.41 -13.42 -3.02
N GLY A 65 5.40 -14.68 -3.42
CA GLY A 65 5.99 -15.14 -4.67
C GLY A 65 7.52 -15.12 -4.67
N ALA A 66 8.12 -14.69 -5.79
CA ALA A 66 9.56 -14.62 -5.97
C ALA A 66 10.06 -13.17 -5.98
N PRO A 67 11.30 -12.91 -5.53
CA PRO A 67 11.94 -11.61 -5.72
C PRO A 67 12.26 -11.37 -7.21
N LEU A 68 12.48 -10.12 -7.61
CA LEU A 68 12.86 -9.76 -8.98
C LEU A 68 14.33 -10.07 -9.31
N GLY A 69 15.13 -10.38 -8.30
CA GLY A 69 16.53 -10.76 -8.50
C GLY A 69 17.08 -11.61 -7.36
N PRO A 70 18.36 -11.98 -7.41
CA PRO A 70 18.95 -12.85 -6.39
C PRO A 70 18.88 -12.26 -4.99
N MET A 71 18.39 -13.05 -4.02
CA MET A 71 18.38 -12.76 -2.59
C MET A 71 18.81 -14.04 -1.83
N PRO A 72 20.08 -14.43 -1.90
CA PRO A 72 20.54 -15.74 -1.41
C PRO A 72 20.37 -15.92 0.10
N ARG A 73 20.29 -14.86 0.89
CA ARG A 73 20.06 -14.94 2.35
C ARG A 73 18.57 -14.90 2.71
N LEU A 74 17.81 -13.98 2.09
CA LEU A 74 16.39 -13.81 2.42
C LEU A 74 15.49 -14.80 1.69
N ALA A 75 15.79 -15.11 0.42
CA ALA A 75 15.03 -16.01 -0.45
C ALA A 75 15.92 -17.08 -1.10
N PRO A 76 16.61 -17.93 -0.32
CA PRO A 76 17.61 -18.90 -0.84
C PRO A 76 17.01 -19.95 -1.77
N THR A 77 15.71 -20.17 -1.71
CA THR A 77 14.97 -21.12 -2.58
C THR A 77 14.35 -20.44 -3.81
N GLY A 78 14.61 -19.15 -4.03
CA GLY A 78 13.96 -18.36 -5.06
C GLY A 78 12.54 -17.88 -4.70
N SER A 79 12.05 -18.19 -3.48
CA SER A 79 10.76 -17.75 -2.99
C SER A 79 10.94 -16.84 -1.78
N LEU A 80 10.18 -15.74 -1.75
CA LEU A 80 10.15 -14.82 -0.62
C LEU A 80 9.64 -15.51 0.66
N PRO A 81 10.11 -15.12 1.85
CA PRO A 81 9.74 -15.76 3.09
C PRO A 81 8.29 -15.46 3.48
N SER A 82 7.70 -16.29 4.33
CA SER A 82 6.44 -15.95 4.99
C SER A 82 6.61 -14.70 5.88
N LEU A 83 5.49 -13.97 6.13
CA LEU A 83 5.50 -12.79 6.99
C LEU A 83 6.12 -13.06 8.37
N GLY A 84 5.76 -14.18 9.02
CA GLY A 84 6.29 -14.54 10.33
C GLY A 84 7.81 -14.73 10.33
N LYS A 85 8.35 -15.39 9.29
CA LYS A 85 9.80 -15.55 9.12
C LYS A 85 10.49 -14.22 8.90
N LEU A 86 9.93 -13.35 8.04
CA LEU A 86 10.49 -12.02 7.78
C LEU A 86 10.50 -11.14 9.03
N VAL A 87 9.40 -11.13 9.79
CA VAL A 87 9.32 -10.39 11.07
C VAL A 87 10.36 -10.89 12.06
N GLY A 88 10.49 -12.21 12.24
CA GLY A 88 11.52 -12.79 13.11
C GLY A 88 12.94 -12.40 12.70
N THR A 89 13.27 -12.54 11.42
CA THR A 89 14.58 -12.16 10.85
C THR A 89 14.87 -10.68 11.05
N SER A 90 13.86 -9.82 10.84
CA SER A 90 13.95 -8.38 11.03
C SER A 90 14.19 -7.99 12.50
N LEU A 91 13.40 -8.55 13.42
CA LEU A 91 13.54 -8.26 14.85
C LEU A 91 14.88 -8.74 15.46
N LEU A 92 15.45 -9.80 14.90
CA LEU A 92 16.77 -10.31 15.27
C LEU A 92 17.94 -9.53 14.61
N GLY A 93 17.65 -8.55 13.74
CA GLY A 93 18.68 -7.80 13.01
C GLY A 93 19.44 -8.62 11.97
N LEU A 94 18.84 -9.71 11.48
CA LEU A 94 19.48 -10.66 10.55
C LEU A 94 19.15 -10.38 9.06
N VAL A 95 18.48 -9.26 8.75
CA VAL A 95 18.19 -8.88 7.37
C VAL A 95 19.45 -8.37 6.68
N ASP A 96 19.71 -8.86 5.47
CA ASP A 96 20.81 -8.36 4.66
C ASP A 96 20.40 -7.06 3.96
N ARG A 97 21.03 -5.95 4.35
CA ARG A 97 20.70 -4.61 3.82
C ARG A 97 20.99 -4.49 2.32
N THR A 98 22.05 -5.14 1.84
CA THR A 98 22.43 -5.07 0.42
C THR A 98 21.41 -5.81 -0.45
N GLU A 99 20.96 -6.99 -0.03
CA GLU A 99 19.90 -7.71 -0.74
C GLU A 99 18.59 -6.92 -0.75
N LEU A 100 18.20 -6.33 0.40
CA LEU A 100 16.99 -5.52 0.51
C LEU A 100 17.04 -4.27 -0.38
N GLU A 101 18.16 -3.56 -0.36
CA GLU A 101 18.35 -2.37 -1.17
C GLU A 101 18.29 -2.70 -2.67
N ALA A 102 19.00 -3.76 -3.09
CA ALA A 102 18.99 -4.20 -4.47
C ALA A 102 17.58 -4.64 -4.92
N GLU A 103 16.81 -5.31 -4.05
CA GLU A 103 15.43 -5.70 -4.39
C GLU A 103 14.49 -4.51 -4.46
N LEU A 104 14.60 -3.56 -3.54
CA LEU A 104 13.80 -2.34 -3.58
C LEU A 104 14.07 -1.53 -4.85
N GLU A 105 15.35 -1.35 -5.22
CA GLU A 105 15.74 -0.67 -6.48
C GLU A 105 15.15 -1.40 -7.70
N ARG A 106 15.22 -2.74 -7.74
CA ARG A 106 14.61 -3.53 -8.83
C ARG A 106 13.08 -3.31 -8.89
N GLN A 107 12.39 -3.29 -7.75
CA GLN A 107 10.94 -3.08 -7.73
C GLN A 107 10.59 -1.65 -8.16
N LEU A 108 11.35 -0.63 -7.75
CA LEU A 108 11.19 0.75 -8.23
C LEU A 108 11.44 0.85 -9.74
N ASP A 109 12.49 0.20 -10.24
CA ASP A 109 12.78 0.15 -11.69
C ASP A 109 11.67 -0.52 -12.50
N HIS A 110 11.07 -1.60 -11.95
CA HIS A 110 9.94 -2.28 -12.61
C HIS A 110 8.69 -1.40 -12.61
N PHE A 111 8.45 -0.64 -11.55
CA PHE A 111 7.37 0.33 -11.47
C PHE A 111 7.56 1.42 -12.53
N GLU A 112 8.72 2.06 -12.55
CA GLU A 112 9.02 3.16 -13.47
C GLU A 112 9.05 2.72 -14.93
N ARG A 113 9.62 1.55 -15.24
CA ARG A 113 9.58 0.98 -16.60
C ARG A 113 8.15 0.69 -17.07
N GLY A 114 7.28 0.22 -16.16
CA GLY A 114 5.89 -0.09 -16.50
C GLY A 114 5.03 1.15 -16.73
N LEU A 115 5.27 2.22 -15.98
CA LEU A 115 4.41 3.41 -15.97
C LEU A 115 5.04 4.65 -16.62
N GLY A 116 6.36 4.71 -16.74
CA GLY A 116 7.08 5.86 -17.32
C GLY A 116 7.32 7.02 -16.34
N PHE A 117 7.06 6.84 -15.04
CA PHE A 117 7.23 7.90 -14.02
C PHE A 117 7.48 7.31 -12.63
N PRO A 118 8.07 8.10 -11.70
CA PRO A 118 8.28 7.70 -10.31
C PRO A 118 6.96 7.45 -9.55
N PRO A 119 6.97 6.64 -8.50
CA PRO A 119 5.78 6.42 -7.67
C PRO A 119 5.37 7.69 -6.92
N ASP A 120 4.06 7.94 -6.82
CA ASP A 120 3.50 8.99 -5.96
C ASP A 120 3.61 8.63 -4.48
N GLN A 121 3.56 7.35 -4.16
CA GLN A 121 3.68 6.83 -2.80
C GLN A 121 4.39 5.48 -2.77
N VAL A 122 4.93 5.14 -1.61
CA VAL A 122 5.50 3.82 -1.33
C VAL A 122 4.96 3.30 -0.02
N ASP A 123 4.48 2.08 -0.04
CA ASP A 123 4.08 1.30 1.12
C ASP A 123 4.62 -0.13 1.00
N GLY A 124 4.11 -1.09 1.74
CA GLY A 124 4.59 -2.46 1.65
C GLY A 124 3.51 -3.47 1.94
N HIS A 125 3.53 -4.53 1.15
CA HIS A 125 2.68 -5.70 1.36
C HIS A 125 2.90 -6.23 2.78
N HIS A 126 1.81 -6.49 3.52
CA HIS A 126 1.85 -6.80 4.94
C HIS A 126 2.58 -5.75 5.82
N HIS A 127 2.69 -4.51 5.36
CA HIS A 127 3.40 -3.42 6.03
C HIS A 127 4.90 -3.69 6.29
N VAL A 128 5.55 -4.51 5.48
CA VAL A 128 6.96 -4.91 5.66
C VAL A 128 7.94 -3.73 5.67
N HIS A 129 7.59 -2.62 5.02
CA HIS A 129 8.40 -1.41 4.91
C HIS A 129 8.65 -0.68 6.25
N VAL A 130 7.89 -1.00 7.31
CA VAL A 130 8.11 -0.40 8.64
C VAL A 130 8.90 -1.28 9.60
N LEU A 131 9.22 -2.51 9.20
CA LEU A 131 9.96 -3.45 10.03
C LEU A 131 11.39 -2.95 10.31
N PRO A 132 11.94 -3.18 11.50
CA PRO A 132 13.33 -2.82 11.84
C PRO A 132 14.35 -3.36 10.82
N GLY A 133 15.35 -2.56 10.45
CA GLY A 133 16.32 -2.89 9.41
C GLY A 133 15.79 -2.68 7.98
N ILE A 134 14.54 -3.05 7.70
CA ILE A 134 13.91 -2.83 6.39
C ILE A 134 13.53 -1.36 6.23
N ARG A 135 12.96 -0.72 7.25
CA ARG A 135 12.54 0.68 7.20
C ARG A 135 13.69 1.63 6.88
N GLU A 136 14.89 1.37 7.44
CA GLU A 136 16.06 2.18 7.18
C GLU A 136 16.46 2.11 5.71
N VAL A 137 16.48 0.89 5.14
CA VAL A 137 16.76 0.69 3.72
C VAL A 137 15.73 1.40 2.85
N VAL A 138 14.44 1.24 3.13
CA VAL A 138 13.37 1.89 2.35
C VAL A 138 13.52 3.41 2.39
N LEU A 139 13.65 4.00 3.57
CA LEU A 139 13.72 5.45 3.72
C LEU A 139 15.00 6.03 3.12
N ASP A 140 16.17 5.38 3.31
CA ASP A 140 17.45 5.82 2.77
C ASP A 140 17.45 5.76 1.22
N THR A 141 16.93 4.66 0.65
CA THR A 141 16.83 4.49 -0.80
C THR A 141 15.91 5.52 -1.43
N LEU A 142 14.72 5.74 -0.88
CA LEU A 142 13.78 6.72 -1.43
C LEU A 142 14.30 8.15 -1.35
N ALA A 143 14.93 8.55 -0.24
CA ALA A 143 15.51 9.87 -0.09
C ALA A 143 16.67 10.11 -1.07
N ARG A 144 17.48 9.08 -1.32
CA ARG A 144 18.58 9.15 -2.30
C ARG A 144 18.08 9.20 -3.74
N ARG A 145 17.09 8.36 -4.08
CA ARG A 145 16.58 8.22 -5.45
C ARG A 145 15.70 9.40 -5.88
N TYR A 146 14.91 9.97 -4.96
CA TYR A 146 13.94 11.04 -5.24
C TYR A 146 14.20 12.30 -4.39
N PRO A 147 15.31 13.01 -4.61
CA PRO A 147 15.70 14.12 -3.74
C PRO A 147 14.84 15.38 -3.89
N THR A 148 14.16 15.55 -5.02
CA THR A 148 13.41 16.79 -5.33
C THR A 148 11.90 16.63 -5.16
N LEU A 149 11.34 15.48 -5.53
CA LEU A 149 9.91 15.18 -5.46
C LEU A 149 9.72 13.78 -4.90
N SER A 150 9.80 13.70 -3.58
CA SER A 150 9.79 12.44 -2.85
C SER A 150 8.38 11.82 -2.80
N PRO A 151 8.25 10.50 -3.01
CA PRO A 151 6.99 9.81 -2.80
C PRO A 151 6.57 9.89 -1.32
N LEU A 152 5.25 9.89 -1.07
CA LEU A 152 4.74 9.70 0.28
C LEU A 152 5.08 8.30 0.78
N VAL A 153 5.65 8.18 1.97
CA VAL A 153 5.86 6.89 2.63
C VAL A 153 4.74 6.65 3.64
N ARG A 154 4.03 5.53 3.49
CA ARG A 154 2.89 5.21 4.34
C ARG A 154 3.36 4.87 5.76
N ASP A 155 2.86 5.62 6.76
CA ASP A 155 2.92 5.22 8.17
C ASP A 155 1.63 4.47 8.50
N PRO A 156 1.67 3.14 8.72
CA PRO A 156 0.48 2.35 9.03
C PRO A 156 0.09 2.42 10.51
N SER A 157 0.56 3.43 11.24
CA SER A 157 0.20 3.67 12.64
C SER A 157 -0.93 4.68 12.78
N ASP A 158 -1.63 4.61 13.90
CA ASP A 158 -2.62 5.59 14.32
C ASP A 158 -2.50 5.87 15.82
N SER A 159 -3.26 6.86 16.31
CA SER A 159 -3.33 7.12 17.74
C SER A 159 -3.95 5.94 18.49
N TRP A 160 -3.47 5.69 19.71
CA TRP A 160 -4.00 4.61 20.57
C TRP A 160 -5.49 4.80 20.84
N GLU A 161 -5.95 6.04 20.93
CA GLU A 161 -7.36 6.37 21.08
C GLU A 161 -8.17 5.93 19.87
N ALA A 162 -7.72 6.22 18.64
CA ALA A 162 -8.38 5.81 17.42
C ALA A 162 -8.41 4.28 17.30
N ILE A 163 -7.30 3.59 17.61
CA ILE A 163 -7.23 2.12 17.59
C ILE A 163 -8.22 1.51 18.61
N ALA A 164 -8.29 2.07 19.82
CA ALA A 164 -9.16 1.56 20.89
C ALA A 164 -10.65 1.67 20.56
N THR A 165 -11.06 2.65 19.76
CA THR A 165 -12.48 2.86 19.39
C THR A 165 -12.97 1.96 18.27
N ARG A 166 -12.08 1.37 17.46
CA ARG A 166 -12.46 0.46 16.37
C ARG A 166 -13.04 -0.84 16.93
N SER A 167 -14.02 -1.42 16.27
CA SER A 167 -14.59 -2.72 16.70
C SER A 167 -13.83 -3.91 16.09
N SER A 168 -13.18 -3.73 14.95
CA SER A 168 -12.49 -4.80 14.22
C SER A 168 -10.97 -4.61 14.22
N ALA A 169 -10.23 -5.71 14.19
CA ALA A 169 -8.79 -5.80 13.98
C ALA A 169 -7.90 -4.94 14.91
N LYS A 170 -8.38 -4.62 16.13
CA LYS A 170 -7.62 -3.80 17.10
C LYS A 170 -6.22 -4.35 17.40
N ALA A 171 -6.11 -5.65 17.65
CA ALA A 171 -4.84 -6.28 17.97
C ALA A 171 -3.85 -6.19 16.80
N LYS A 172 -4.34 -6.38 15.55
CA LYS A 172 -3.53 -6.22 14.35
C LYS A 172 -3.07 -4.76 14.17
N ALA A 173 -3.98 -3.80 14.34
CA ALA A 173 -3.65 -2.38 14.26
C ALA A 173 -2.64 -1.96 15.35
N ALA A 174 -2.81 -2.42 16.58
CA ALA A 174 -1.88 -2.16 17.68
C ALA A 174 -0.50 -2.77 17.43
N LEU A 175 -0.44 -4.01 16.94
CA LEU A 175 0.83 -4.66 16.60
C LEU A 175 1.57 -3.88 15.51
N VAL A 176 0.89 -3.52 14.43
CA VAL A 176 1.50 -2.77 13.33
C VAL A 176 1.92 -1.38 13.78
N ALA A 177 1.12 -0.69 14.60
CA ALA A 177 1.49 0.60 15.18
C ALA A 177 2.74 0.49 16.06
N GLY A 178 2.89 -0.58 16.85
CA GLY A 178 4.09 -0.88 17.62
C GLY A 178 5.32 -1.09 16.74
N LEU A 179 5.21 -1.86 15.66
CA LEU A 179 6.29 -2.08 14.69
C LEU A 179 6.66 -0.80 13.93
N ALA A 180 5.69 0.09 13.68
CA ALA A 180 5.90 1.36 13.01
C ALA A 180 6.36 2.49 13.96
N LEU A 181 6.58 2.22 15.25
CA LEU A 181 6.97 3.25 16.21
C LEU A 181 8.23 4.00 15.75
N GLY A 182 8.12 5.33 15.65
CA GLY A 182 9.19 6.22 15.20
C GLY A 182 9.37 6.28 13.66
N PHE A 183 8.61 5.54 12.86
CA PHE A 183 8.73 5.53 11.41
C PHE A 183 8.52 6.92 10.79
N ARG A 184 7.43 7.63 11.13
CA ARG A 184 7.15 8.98 10.63
C ARG A 184 8.25 9.99 10.99
N ALA A 185 8.78 9.92 12.21
CA ALA A 185 9.90 10.77 12.60
C ALA A 185 11.18 10.45 11.79
N ALA A 186 11.43 9.18 11.49
CA ALA A 186 12.55 8.75 10.66
C ALA A 186 12.39 9.19 9.20
N ALA A 187 11.18 9.12 8.64
CA ALA A 187 10.84 9.63 7.30
C ALA A 187 11.06 11.16 7.23
N LYS A 188 10.52 11.91 8.20
CA LYS A 188 10.67 13.35 8.28
C LYS A 188 12.13 13.80 8.32
N ARG A 189 13.01 13.10 9.09
CA ARG A 189 14.44 13.41 9.13
C ARG A 189 15.15 13.27 7.78
N ARG A 190 14.56 12.49 6.86
CA ARG A 190 15.07 12.26 5.49
C ARG A 190 14.34 13.11 4.43
N GLY A 191 13.48 14.02 4.85
CA GLY A 191 12.71 14.87 3.93
C GLY A 191 11.56 14.15 3.22
N LEU A 192 11.20 12.92 3.65
CA LEU A 192 10.13 12.15 3.04
C LEU A 192 8.76 12.53 3.65
N PRO A 193 7.76 12.85 2.83
CA PRO A 193 6.38 13.08 3.30
C PRO A 193 5.76 11.77 3.80
N SER A 194 4.90 11.87 4.81
CA SER A 194 4.16 10.73 5.37
C SER A 194 2.76 11.17 5.80
N ASN A 195 1.84 10.21 5.89
CA ASN A 195 0.51 10.43 6.44
C ASN A 195 0.55 10.59 7.97
N GLU A 196 -0.56 11.11 8.49
CA GLU A 196 -0.85 11.19 9.93
C GLU A 196 -2.25 10.65 10.20
N GLY A 197 -2.32 9.43 10.66
CA GLY A 197 -3.51 8.62 10.80
C GLY A 197 -3.61 7.54 9.74
N PHE A 198 -3.97 6.34 10.17
CA PHE A 198 -4.11 5.17 9.31
C PHE A 198 -5.22 4.26 9.80
N SER A 199 -6.07 3.81 8.88
CA SER A 199 -7.14 2.88 9.18
C SER A 199 -7.41 1.92 8.03
N GLY A 200 -8.47 1.10 8.14
CA GLY A 200 -8.82 0.10 7.14
C GLY A 200 -8.29 -1.30 7.47
N PHE A 201 -7.78 -1.52 8.69
CA PHE A 201 -7.50 -2.88 9.15
C PHE A 201 -8.80 -3.68 9.26
N SER A 202 -8.78 -4.89 8.70
CA SER A 202 -9.91 -5.84 8.74
C SER A 202 -9.44 -7.22 9.20
N ASN A 203 -10.33 -7.95 9.86
CA ASN A 203 -10.18 -9.38 10.12
C ASN A 203 -10.69 -10.23 8.96
N PHE A 204 -11.17 -9.60 7.89
CA PHE A 204 -11.79 -10.24 6.73
C PHE A 204 -12.98 -11.14 7.09
N ASP A 205 -13.69 -10.80 8.17
CA ASP A 205 -14.90 -11.53 8.59
C ASP A 205 -16.06 -11.24 7.63
N LEU A 206 -16.54 -12.29 6.97
CA LEU A 206 -17.65 -12.20 6.01
C LEU A 206 -19.00 -11.90 6.68
N LYS A 207 -19.13 -12.07 8.00
CA LYS A 207 -20.36 -11.78 8.76
C LYS A 207 -20.51 -10.28 9.03
N VAL A 208 -19.45 -9.50 8.94
CA VAL A 208 -19.48 -8.06 9.18
C VAL A 208 -19.59 -7.34 7.84
N PRO A 209 -20.66 -6.56 7.58
CA PRO A 209 -20.76 -5.75 6.35
C PRO A 209 -19.56 -4.78 6.23
N TYR A 210 -18.97 -4.69 5.05
CA TYR A 210 -17.83 -3.78 4.85
C TYR A 210 -18.20 -2.32 5.11
N ALA A 211 -19.41 -1.89 4.75
CA ALA A 211 -19.88 -0.53 5.03
C ALA A 211 -19.79 -0.18 6.54
N THR A 212 -20.02 -1.14 7.43
CA THR A 212 -19.86 -0.94 8.88
C THR A 212 -18.39 -0.75 9.26
N GLU A 213 -17.49 -1.57 8.74
CA GLU A 213 -16.04 -1.41 8.99
C GLU A 213 -15.52 -0.11 8.39
N PHE A 214 -15.98 0.26 7.19
CA PHE A 214 -15.58 1.49 6.53
C PHE A 214 -16.04 2.74 7.30
N ALA A 215 -17.28 2.76 7.79
CA ALA A 215 -17.77 3.83 8.65
C ALA A 215 -16.92 4.01 9.92
N GLN A 216 -16.46 2.90 10.50
CA GLN A 216 -15.55 2.94 11.65
C GLN A 216 -14.14 3.41 11.25
N ALA A 217 -13.67 3.02 10.06
CA ALA A 217 -12.38 3.49 9.53
C ALA A 217 -12.36 5.01 9.31
N LEU A 218 -13.52 5.62 9.07
CA LEU A 218 -13.72 7.08 8.95
C LEU A 218 -13.79 7.80 10.32
N SER A 219 -13.84 7.07 11.42
CA SER A 219 -13.94 7.69 12.75
C SER A 219 -12.56 8.06 13.32
N LYS A 220 -12.48 9.18 14.06
CA LYS A 220 -11.25 9.66 14.74
C LYS A 220 -10.03 9.69 13.83
N LEU A 221 -10.21 10.24 12.64
CA LEU A 221 -9.15 10.39 11.65
C LEU A 221 -8.10 11.39 12.11
N GLY A 222 -6.83 11.10 11.85
CA GLY A 222 -5.75 12.06 11.99
C GLY A 222 -5.85 13.21 10.96
N PRO A 223 -4.93 14.19 11.02
CA PRO A 223 -4.99 15.36 10.15
C PRO A 223 -4.68 15.08 8.68
N ARG A 224 -4.02 13.95 8.37
CA ARG A 224 -3.68 13.52 7.00
C ARG A 224 -3.87 12.02 6.85
N PRO A 225 -5.11 11.51 6.93
CA PRO A 225 -5.37 10.08 7.07
C PRO A 225 -5.30 9.33 5.75
N ILE A 226 -4.76 8.10 5.82
CA ILE A 226 -4.93 7.08 4.79
C ILE A 226 -5.86 5.99 5.31
N ILE A 227 -6.84 5.61 4.50
CA ILE A 227 -7.67 4.43 4.71
C ILE A 227 -7.28 3.39 3.67
N MET A 228 -6.84 2.24 4.12
CA MET A 228 -6.51 1.09 3.28
C MET A 228 -7.76 0.28 2.97
N CYS A 229 -7.88 -0.21 1.73
CA CYS A 229 -8.88 -1.18 1.32
C CYS A 229 -8.29 -2.21 0.35
N HIS A 230 -8.98 -3.33 0.19
CA HIS A 230 -8.54 -4.46 -0.64
C HIS A 230 -9.67 -4.92 -1.59
N PRO A 231 -10.22 -4.06 -2.45
CA PRO A 231 -11.31 -4.45 -3.34
C PRO A 231 -10.83 -5.44 -4.40
N GLY A 232 -11.70 -6.35 -4.81
CA GLY A 232 -11.39 -7.31 -5.86
C GLY A 232 -12.63 -8.04 -6.37
N HIS A 233 -12.58 -8.47 -7.63
CA HIS A 233 -13.50 -9.46 -8.15
C HIS A 233 -12.94 -10.87 -7.92
N PRO A 234 -13.80 -11.89 -7.81
CA PRO A 234 -13.36 -13.27 -7.82
C PRO A 234 -12.61 -13.60 -9.14
N ASP A 235 -11.52 -14.29 -9.03
CA ASP A 235 -10.79 -14.86 -10.15
C ASP A 235 -11.18 -16.33 -10.35
N ALA A 236 -11.05 -16.82 -11.59
CA ALA A 236 -11.25 -18.24 -11.90
C ALA A 236 -10.21 -19.12 -11.18
N GLU A 237 -8.98 -18.59 -11.06
CA GLU A 237 -7.91 -19.17 -10.25
C GLU A 237 -7.53 -18.14 -9.17
N PRO A 238 -7.83 -18.42 -7.88
CA PRO A 238 -7.42 -17.53 -6.79
C PRO A 238 -5.89 -17.36 -6.78
N ALA A 239 -5.42 -16.15 -6.61
CA ALA A 239 -3.99 -15.90 -6.40
C ALA A 239 -3.50 -16.71 -5.20
N HIS A 240 -2.32 -17.31 -5.31
CA HIS A 240 -1.71 -18.04 -4.20
C HIS A 240 -1.64 -17.16 -2.94
N GLY A 241 -2.24 -17.63 -1.85
CA GLY A 241 -2.31 -16.91 -0.59
C GLY A 241 -3.49 -15.95 -0.41
N ASP A 242 -4.38 -15.80 -1.40
CA ASP A 242 -5.57 -14.98 -1.28
C ASP A 242 -6.79 -15.79 -0.77
N GLY A 243 -6.83 -16.05 0.55
CA GLY A 243 -8.00 -16.64 1.23
C GLY A 243 -9.17 -15.67 1.43
N VAL A 244 -9.10 -14.45 0.88
CA VAL A 244 -10.04 -13.36 1.18
C VAL A 244 -10.81 -12.83 -0.03
N SER A 245 -10.85 -13.58 -1.13
CA SER A 245 -11.45 -13.14 -2.41
C SER A 245 -12.91 -12.69 -2.25
N GLN A 246 -13.72 -13.40 -1.44
CA GLN A 246 -15.11 -13.01 -1.18
C GLN A 246 -15.19 -11.70 -0.39
N ARG A 247 -14.28 -11.45 0.55
CA ARG A 247 -14.21 -10.19 1.28
C ARG A 247 -13.83 -9.04 0.36
N ARG A 248 -12.88 -9.24 -0.56
CA ARG A 248 -12.50 -8.25 -1.57
C ARG A 248 -13.69 -7.82 -2.42
N ARG A 249 -14.57 -8.76 -2.77
CA ARG A 249 -15.81 -8.48 -3.49
C ARG A 249 -16.76 -7.60 -2.66
N MET A 250 -16.95 -7.91 -1.38
CA MET A 250 -17.78 -7.09 -0.48
C MET A 250 -17.24 -5.66 -0.35
N GLU A 251 -15.93 -5.47 -0.30
CA GLU A 251 -15.29 -4.16 -0.31
C GLU A 251 -15.58 -3.40 -1.61
N TYR A 252 -15.39 -4.05 -2.75
CA TYR A 252 -15.69 -3.48 -4.06
C TYR A 252 -17.15 -3.03 -4.17
N GLU A 253 -18.10 -3.90 -3.84
CA GLU A 253 -19.54 -3.63 -3.93
C GLU A 253 -19.95 -2.46 -3.03
N ALA A 254 -19.46 -2.42 -1.79
CA ALA A 254 -19.76 -1.34 -0.86
C ALA A 254 -19.16 0.00 -1.30
N LEU A 255 -17.90 0.03 -1.76
CA LEU A 255 -17.27 1.24 -2.28
C LEU A 255 -17.94 1.75 -3.56
N MET A 256 -18.41 0.86 -4.43
CA MET A 256 -19.18 1.27 -5.62
C MET A 256 -20.57 1.83 -5.27
N ALA A 257 -21.22 1.30 -4.25
CA ALA A 257 -22.56 1.72 -3.85
C ALA A 257 -22.59 3.02 -3.03
N ASP A 258 -21.50 3.37 -2.32
CA ASP A 258 -21.46 4.52 -1.43
C ASP A 258 -21.50 5.85 -2.20
N ARG A 259 -22.65 6.54 -2.15
CA ARG A 259 -22.88 7.81 -2.87
C ARG A 259 -22.10 9.00 -2.28
N ALA A 260 -21.74 8.94 -1.00
CA ALA A 260 -21.01 10.02 -0.33
C ALA A 260 -19.50 9.96 -0.60
N LEU A 261 -18.98 8.77 -0.91
CA LEU A 261 -17.55 8.51 -1.04
C LEU A 261 -16.80 9.49 -1.94
N PRO A 262 -17.28 9.88 -3.15
CA PRO A 262 -16.56 10.82 -4.01
C PRO A 262 -16.32 12.19 -3.40
N GLN A 263 -17.13 12.60 -2.40
CA GLN A 263 -17.00 13.87 -1.71
C GLN A 263 -16.10 13.78 -0.46
N LEU A 264 -15.90 12.59 0.07
CA LEU A 264 -15.09 12.33 1.26
C LEU A 264 -13.61 12.16 0.95
N ILE A 265 -13.29 11.66 -0.25
CA ILE A 265 -11.93 11.31 -0.62
C ILE A 265 -11.22 12.42 -1.38
N TRP A 266 -9.95 12.63 -1.05
CA TRP A 266 -9.03 13.41 -1.86
C TRP A 266 -8.65 12.65 -3.13
N ARG A 267 -8.42 13.36 -4.22
CA ARG A 267 -7.86 12.81 -5.47
C ARG A 267 -6.89 13.80 -6.09
N PRO A 268 -5.81 13.32 -6.72
CA PRO A 268 -4.98 14.21 -7.53
C PRO A 268 -5.80 14.79 -8.68
N ALA A 269 -5.50 16.04 -9.03
CA ALA A 269 -6.03 16.72 -10.21
C ALA A 269 -4.82 17.21 -11.02
N ARG A 270 -4.36 16.38 -11.93
CA ARG A 270 -3.17 16.65 -12.74
C ARG A 270 -3.32 16.13 -14.17
N SER A 271 -2.47 16.62 -15.09
CA SER A 271 -2.32 15.98 -16.40
C SER A 271 -1.80 14.55 -16.23
N PRO A 272 -2.24 13.59 -17.07
CA PRO A 272 -1.66 12.24 -17.09
C PRO A 272 -0.13 12.22 -17.25
N ASP A 273 0.41 13.18 -18.00
CA ASP A 273 1.87 13.33 -18.23
C ASP A 273 2.54 14.30 -17.23
N GLY A 274 1.78 14.80 -16.25
CA GLY A 274 2.27 15.75 -15.27
C GLY A 274 3.27 15.10 -14.27
N PRO A 275 3.90 15.90 -13.39
CA PRO A 275 4.81 15.37 -12.37
C PRO A 275 4.09 14.49 -11.36
N PRO A 276 4.82 13.71 -10.54
CA PRO A 276 4.29 13.06 -9.36
C PRO A 276 3.55 14.03 -8.43
N VAL A 277 2.75 13.50 -7.51
CA VAL A 277 2.01 14.31 -6.54
C VAL A 277 2.99 15.05 -5.62
N ASP A 278 2.89 16.38 -5.58
CA ASP A 278 3.56 17.16 -4.55
C ASP A 278 2.78 17.09 -3.24
N TRP A 279 3.14 16.14 -2.39
CA TRP A 279 2.48 15.90 -1.11
C TRP A 279 2.62 17.05 -0.11
N ALA A 280 3.59 17.96 -0.30
CA ALA A 280 3.73 19.14 0.54
C ALA A 280 2.62 20.18 0.26
N SER A 281 2.09 20.20 -0.95
CA SER A 281 1.01 21.09 -1.37
C SER A 281 -0.40 20.55 -1.08
N VAL A 282 -0.55 19.25 -0.82
CA VAL A 282 -1.86 18.63 -0.56
C VAL A 282 -2.44 19.12 0.77
N ARG A 283 -3.70 19.58 0.72
CA ARG A 283 -4.51 19.98 1.90
C ARG A 283 -5.68 19.01 2.06
N PHE A 284 -6.01 18.67 3.31
CA PHE A 284 -7.06 17.73 3.69
C PHE A 284 -8.19 18.41 4.45
#